data_dd890a5ec7831c165e72d7115c2e8b77
#
_entry.id   dd890a5ec7831c165e72d7115c2e8b77
#
_cell.length_a   1.000
_cell.length_b   1.000
_cell.length_c   1.000
_cell.angle_alpha   90.00
_cell.angle_beta   90.00
_cell.angle_gamma   90.00
#
_symmetry.space_group_name_H-M   'P 1'
#
loop_
_entity.id
_entity.type
_entity.pdbx_description
1 polymer ?
#
loop_
_entity_poly.entity_id
_entity_poly.type
_entity_poly.pdbx_seq_one_letter_code
_entity_poly.pdbx_strand_id
1 'polypeptide(L)'
;MVPPAPCLWPGHPIREGWERGRRAMARRTRPATLAVTRWLALRLAAWQRGDAFDDHQITPQVLRSLEVATHCPITGRALQNDACVVPVDLRRGWVAGNLVLVSPQIAERWMTIDWELAKDALARAEAEPETQVEGLPLRHWRRVVALKSLATPLPHDEAGRLPLHVLPPNRIRLVNPIQELQAVLTLQLAVPGWGQRARSLAESFPEALRTEFNLFFNSLLAQALRQGHGDMKPEMRDALAAAWGNEVVMRRWLRVTALVDAALAETLVERLTREPMPGLYVVRHGEVEARQALAA
;
A
#
# COMPACT_ATOMS: atom_id res chain seq x y z
N MET A 1 40.55 16.34 -4.70
CA MET A 1 40.14 15.87 -3.35
C MET A 1 38.65 15.61 -3.41
N VAL A 2 38.20 14.35 -3.26
CA VAL A 2 36.79 14.03 -3.27
C VAL A 2 36.18 14.61 -2.00
N PRO A 3 35.08 15.41 -2.07
CA PRO A 3 34.44 15.94 -0.88
C PRO A 3 33.96 14.76 -0.02
N PRO A 4 34.05 14.86 1.32
CA PRO A 4 33.59 13.79 2.19
C PRO A 4 32.11 13.54 1.97
N ALA A 5 31.72 12.25 2.05
CA ALA A 5 30.32 11.88 1.91
C ALA A 5 29.46 12.69 2.91
N PRO A 6 28.29 13.21 2.51
CA PRO A 6 27.42 14.02 3.37
C PRO A 6 27.09 13.38 4.72
N CYS A 7 27.05 12.04 4.79
CA CYS A 7 26.85 11.29 6.03
C CYS A 7 27.95 11.46 7.08
N LEU A 8 29.08 12.06 6.71
CA LEU A 8 30.17 12.39 7.64
C LEU A 8 30.07 13.81 8.18
N TRP A 9 29.14 14.62 7.69
CA TRP A 9 28.97 15.99 8.13
C TRP A 9 28.51 16.06 9.59
N PRO A 10 28.93 17.07 10.34
CA PRO A 10 28.41 17.31 11.67
C PRO A 10 26.86 17.41 11.63
N GLY A 11 26.18 16.77 12.58
CA GLY A 11 24.72 16.76 12.64
C GLY A 11 24.03 15.71 11.74
N HIS A 12 24.75 15.00 10.86
CA HIS A 12 24.12 13.93 10.10
C HIS A 12 23.69 12.77 11.01
N PRO A 13 22.43 12.30 10.94
CA PRO A 13 21.88 11.33 11.91
C PRO A 13 22.58 9.98 11.94
N ILE A 14 23.28 9.58 10.87
CA ILE A 14 24.02 8.30 10.85
C ILE A 14 25.49 8.43 11.22
N ARG A 15 26.01 9.64 11.46
CA ARG A 15 27.44 9.87 11.72
C ARG A 15 27.95 9.05 12.90
N GLU A 16 27.22 9.10 14.01
CA GLU A 16 27.61 8.37 15.23
C GLU A 16 27.65 6.85 14.99
N GLY A 17 26.63 6.31 14.30
CA GLY A 17 26.58 4.90 13.92
C GLY A 17 27.72 4.51 12.98
N TRP A 18 28.04 5.37 12.01
CA TRP A 18 29.17 5.19 11.11
C TRP A 18 30.52 5.18 11.83
N GLU A 19 30.76 6.14 12.74
CA GLU A 19 31.98 6.22 13.53
C GLU A 19 32.14 5.00 14.44
N ARG A 20 31.05 4.54 15.09
CA ARG A 20 31.02 3.34 15.90
C ARG A 20 31.35 2.09 15.08
N GLY A 21 30.72 1.95 13.94
CA GLY A 21 30.95 0.83 13.00
C GLY A 21 32.40 0.82 12.48
N ARG A 22 32.95 1.98 12.13
CA ARG A 22 34.33 2.13 11.70
C ARG A 22 35.33 1.70 12.76
N ARG A 23 35.09 2.05 14.02
CA ARG A 23 35.94 1.62 15.16
C ARG A 23 35.85 0.11 15.39
N ALA A 24 34.64 -0.44 15.34
CA ALA A 24 34.40 -1.87 15.59
C ALA A 24 34.99 -2.77 14.49
N MET A 25 34.91 -2.34 13.22
CA MET A 25 35.37 -3.13 12.06
C MET A 25 36.87 -2.95 11.74
N ALA A 26 37.49 -1.95 12.30
CA ALA A 26 38.92 -1.63 12.07
C ALA A 26 39.25 -1.55 10.57
N ARG A 27 40.06 -2.51 10.06
CA ARG A 27 40.47 -2.58 8.65
C ARG A 27 39.61 -3.52 7.76
N ARG A 28 38.62 -4.20 8.34
CA ARG A 28 37.77 -5.12 7.60
C ARG A 28 36.50 -4.40 7.08
N THR A 29 36.55 -3.96 5.83
CA THR A 29 35.38 -3.40 5.15
C THR A 29 34.76 -4.48 4.27
N ARG A 30 33.44 -4.70 4.44
CA ARG A 30 32.65 -5.47 3.50
C ARG A 30 31.83 -4.50 2.65
N PRO A 31 31.67 -4.77 1.34
CA PRO A 31 30.79 -3.96 0.51
C PRO A 31 29.37 -3.98 1.09
N ALA A 32 28.71 -2.83 1.09
CA ALA A 32 27.33 -2.73 1.52
C ALA A 32 26.42 -3.52 0.58
N THR A 33 25.44 -4.22 1.15
CA THR A 33 24.39 -4.84 0.33
C THR A 33 23.51 -3.77 -0.30
N LEU A 34 22.80 -4.10 -1.39
CA LEU A 34 21.88 -3.17 -2.07
C LEU A 34 20.87 -2.57 -1.08
N ALA A 35 20.29 -3.38 -0.19
CA ALA A 35 19.34 -2.91 0.82
C ALA A 35 19.98 -1.90 1.79
N VAL A 36 21.23 -2.12 2.21
CA VAL A 36 21.95 -1.15 3.06
C VAL A 36 22.26 0.13 2.29
N THR A 37 22.68 0.04 1.04
CA THR A 37 22.94 1.20 0.18
C THR A 37 21.68 2.03 -0.02
N ARG A 38 20.56 1.39 -0.32
CA ARG A 38 19.24 2.05 -0.43
C ARG A 38 18.81 2.69 0.88
N TRP A 39 18.96 1.99 1.99
CA TRP A 39 18.62 2.54 3.31
C TRP A 39 19.40 3.80 3.62
N LEU A 40 20.71 3.80 3.37
CA LEU A 40 21.57 4.96 3.55
C LEU A 40 21.16 6.13 2.64
N ALA A 41 20.86 5.84 1.37
CA ALA A 41 20.41 6.86 0.41
C ALA A 41 19.08 7.50 0.82
N LEU A 42 18.10 6.69 1.27
CA LEU A 42 16.81 7.19 1.75
C LEU A 42 16.97 8.05 3.00
N ARG A 43 17.76 7.59 3.99
CA ARG A 43 18.01 8.33 5.20
C ARG A 43 18.71 9.65 4.94
N LEU A 44 19.70 9.66 4.02
CA LEU A 44 20.37 10.87 3.60
C LEU A 44 19.41 11.85 2.91
N ALA A 45 18.60 11.34 1.97
CA ALA A 45 17.62 12.16 1.26
C ALA A 45 16.55 12.75 2.20
N ALA A 46 16.07 11.97 3.18
CA ALA A 46 15.14 12.44 4.20
C ALA A 46 15.79 13.55 5.05
N TRP A 47 17.02 13.34 5.51
CA TRP A 47 17.76 14.34 6.29
C TRP A 47 17.97 15.64 5.50
N GLN A 48 18.35 15.57 4.22
CA GLN A 48 18.55 16.75 3.36
C GLN A 48 17.29 17.57 3.16
N ARG A 49 16.11 16.94 3.19
CA ARG A 49 14.81 17.61 3.09
C ARG A 49 14.24 18.06 4.44
N GLY A 50 14.86 17.65 5.55
CA GLY A 50 14.29 17.87 6.88
C GLY A 50 13.12 16.95 7.22
N ASP A 51 12.92 15.85 6.46
CA ASP A 51 11.86 14.90 6.70
C ASP A 51 12.17 14.03 7.93
N ALA A 52 11.13 13.71 8.71
CA ALA A 52 11.24 12.72 9.77
C ALA A 52 11.45 11.32 9.18
N PHE A 53 12.39 10.57 9.76
CA PHE A 53 12.73 9.21 9.34
C PHE A 53 12.84 8.30 10.57
N ASP A 54 11.97 7.31 10.66
CA ASP A 54 11.98 6.33 11.75
C ASP A 54 13.00 5.22 11.47
N ASP A 55 14.21 5.37 11.96
CA ASP A 55 15.31 4.43 11.78
C ASP A 55 15.22 3.18 12.68
N HIS A 56 14.35 3.17 13.67
CA HIS A 56 14.04 1.99 14.46
C HIS A 56 13.15 1.02 13.68
N GLN A 57 12.17 1.53 12.94
CA GLN A 57 11.23 0.72 12.18
C GLN A 57 11.71 0.48 10.73
N ILE A 58 12.30 1.48 10.08
CA ILE A 58 12.83 1.33 8.72
C ILE A 58 14.27 0.81 8.79
N THR A 59 14.41 -0.49 8.70
CA THR A 59 15.70 -1.17 8.65
C THR A 59 16.03 -1.63 7.22
N PRO A 60 17.29 -1.93 6.89
CA PRO A 60 17.63 -2.56 5.61
C PRO A 60 16.85 -3.85 5.33
N GLN A 61 16.44 -4.58 6.37
CA GLN A 61 15.62 -5.78 6.22
C GLN A 61 14.18 -5.45 5.80
N VAL A 62 13.59 -4.38 6.35
CA VAL A 62 12.27 -3.89 5.91
C VAL A 62 12.33 -3.47 4.45
N LEU A 63 13.36 -2.73 4.03
CA LEU A 63 13.52 -2.36 2.62
C LEU A 63 13.66 -3.58 1.71
N ARG A 64 14.41 -4.60 2.13
CA ARG A 64 14.48 -5.87 1.39
C ARG A 64 13.12 -6.54 1.24
N SER A 65 12.26 -6.45 2.24
CA SER A 65 10.90 -7.00 2.15
C SER A 65 10.00 -6.24 1.16
N LEU A 66 10.27 -4.98 0.86
CA LEU A 66 9.59 -4.22 -0.19
C LEU A 66 10.04 -4.66 -1.59
N GLU A 67 11.28 -5.13 -1.73
CA GLU A 67 11.86 -5.59 -3.01
C GLU A 67 11.22 -6.89 -3.55
N VAL A 68 10.34 -7.53 -2.80
CA VAL A 68 9.49 -8.63 -3.28
C VAL A 68 8.49 -8.15 -4.34
N ALA A 69 8.16 -6.84 -4.35
CA ALA A 69 7.33 -6.25 -5.39
C ALA A 69 8.06 -6.27 -6.73
N THR A 70 7.49 -6.94 -7.72
CA THR A 70 8.07 -7.08 -9.06
C THR A 70 7.56 -6.04 -10.05
N HIS A 71 6.45 -5.39 -9.76
CA HIS A 71 5.78 -4.43 -10.64
C HIS A 71 5.39 -3.16 -9.88
N CYS A 72 5.46 -2.02 -10.58
CA CYS A 72 5.01 -0.74 -10.06
C CYS A 72 3.49 -0.76 -9.89
N PRO A 73 2.95 -0.44 -8.70
CA PRO A 73 1.51 -0.48 -8.45
C PRO A 73 0.73 0.54 -9.29
N ILE A 74 1.37 1.61 -9.76
CA ILE A 74 0.74 2.65 -10.56
C ILE A 74 0.77 2.31 -12.04
N THR A 75 1.94 2.01 -12.59
CA THR A 75 2.10 1.80 -14.04
C THR A 75 1.86 0.35 -14.48
N GLY A 76 1.93 -0.61 -13.56
CA GLY A 76 1.92 -2.05 -13.85
C GLY A 76 3.19 -2.55 -14.55
N ARG A 77 4.20 -1.69 -14.78
CA ARG A 77 5.46 -2.09 -15.41
C ARG A 77 6.37 -2.80 -14.42
N ALA A 78 7.19 -3.70 -14.93
CA ALA A 78 8.21 -4.37 -14.12
C ALA A 78 9.15 -3.35 -13.46
N LEU A 79 9.40 -3.54 -12.17
CA LEU A 79 10.36 -2.76 -11.41
C LEU A 79 11.77 -3.31 -11.67
N GLN A 80 12.70 -2.40 -11.85
CA GLN A 80 14.11 -2.70 -12.05
C GLN A 80 14.95 -2.23 -10.85
N ASN A 81 16.26 -2.33 -10.95
CA ASN A 81 17.18 -1.92 -9.87
C ASN A 81 17.13 -0.43 -9.53
N ASP A 82 16.58 0.40 -10.42
CA ASP A 82 16.38 1.84 -10.26
C ASP A 82 15.06 2.20 -9.55
N ALA A 83 14.24 1.20 -9.21
CA ALA A 83 13.00 1.42 -8.49
C ALA A 83 13.21 2.20 -7.19
N CYS A 84 12.33 3.17 -6.94
CA CYS A 84 12.41 4.11 -5.83
C CYS A 84 11.42 3.75 -4.73
N VAL A 85 11.87 3.83 -3.48
CA VAL A 85 11.00 3.76 -2.30
C VAL A 85 10.47 5.16 -2.00
N VAL A 86 9.15 5.26 -1.84
CA VAL A 86 8.48 6.54 -1.50
C VAL A 86 7.44 6.33 -0.39
N PRO A 87 7.17 7.35 0.46
CA PRO A 87 6.06 7.29 1.40
C PRO A 87 4.73 7.43 0.66
N VAL A 88 3.71 6.67 1.06
CA VAL A 88 2.37 6.73 0.44
C VAL A 88 1.62 7.96 0.90
N ASP A 89 1.50 8.17 2.21
CA ASP A 89 1.03 9.42 2.81
C ASP A 89 2.24 10.27 3.19
N LEU A 90 2.40 11.43 2.54
CA LEU A 90 3.53 12.34 2.76
C LEU A 90 3.52 12.93 4.17
N ARG A 91 2.34 13.10 4.79
CA ARG A 91 2.20 13.65 6.15
C ARG A 91 2.71 12.70 7.22
N ARG A 92 2.59 11.38 6.97
CA ARG A 92 3.14 10.35 7.87
C ARG A 92 4.64 10.17 7.70
N GLY A 93 5.20 10.65 6.60
CA GLY A 93 6.65 10.61 6.33
C GLY A 93 7.20 9.18 6.20
N TRP A 94 8.47 9.05 6.55
CA TRP A 94 9.25 7.82 6.40
C TRP A 94 9.08 6.93 7.64
N VAL A 95 8.01 6.14 7.66
CA VAL A 95 7.71 5.15 8.72
C VAL A 95 7.36 3.79 8.12
N ALA A 96 7.59 2.72 8.85
CA ALA A 96 7.20 1.38 8.41
C ALA A 96 5.67 1.31 8.22
N GLY A 97 5.24 0.61 7.17
CA GLY A 97 3.82 0.54 6.80
C GLY A 97 3.32 1.73 5.96
N ASN A 98 4.17 2.70 5.68
CA ASN A 98 3.86 3.85 4.81
C ASN A 98 4.74 3.91 3.56
N LEU A 99 5.48 2.86 3.26
CA LEU A 99 6.45 2.85 2.16
C LEU A 99 6.00 1.94 1.03
N VAL A 100 6.25 2.38 -0.20
CA VAL A 100 5.97 1.61 -1.42
C VAL A 100 7.12 1.74 -2.41
N LEU A 101 7.32 0.70 -3.20
CA LEU A 101 8.28 0.70 -4.30
C LEU A 101 7.57 1.10 -5.59
N VAL A 102 8.07 2.12 -6.28
CA VAL A 102 7.52 2.63 -7.54
C VAL A 102 8.62 2.81 -8.59
N SER A 103 8.23 2.96 -9.85
CA SER A 103 9.17 3.30 -10.93
C SER A 103 9.69 4.73 -10.76
N PRO A 104 10.92 5.06 -11.27
CA PRO A 104 11.51 6.39 -11.17
C PRO A 104 10.61 7.50 -11.69
N GLN A 105 9.95 7.28 -12.81
CA GLN A 105 9.01 8.23 -13.43
C GLN A 105 7.84 8.62 -12.50
N ILE A 106 7.38 7.67 -11.68
CA ILE A 106 6.35 7.94 -10.67
C ILE A 106 6.97 8.63 -9.47
N ALA A 107 8.15 8.19 -9.01
CA ALA A 107 8.82 8.74 -7.84
C ALA A 107 9.12 10.24 -7.95
N GLU A 108 9.54 10.71 -9.12
CA GLU A 108 9.83 12.13 -9.39
C GLU A 108 8.65 13.05 -9.06
N ARG A 109 7.44 12.59 -9.33
CA ARG A 109 6.19 13.37 -9.13
C ARG A 109 5.53 13.05 -7.79
N TRP A 110 5.77 11.85 -7.26
CA TRP A 110 5.06 11.33 -6.09
C TRP A 110 5.18 12.23 -4.86
N MET A 111 6.36 12.82 -4.67
CA MET A 111 6.66 13.64 -3.51
C MET A 111 5.95 15.00 -3.52
N THR A 112 5.33 15.39 -4.62
CA THR A 112 4.53 16.63 -4.74
C THR A 112 3.02 16.36 -4.73
N ILE A 113 2.60 15.09 -4.83
CA ILE A 113 1.19 14.70 -4.90
C ILE A 113 0.74 14.26 -3.52
N ASP A 114 -0.03 15.09 -2.83
CA ASP A 114 -0.76 14.71 -1.62
C ASP A 114 -2.14 14.10 -1.97
N TRP A 115 -2.96 13.86 -0.95
CA TRP A 115 -4.29 13.29 -1.13
C TRP A 115 -5.24 14.20 -1.92
N GLU A 116 -5.27 15.50 -1.61
CA GLU A 116 -6.18 16.45 -2.26
C GLU A 116 -5.80 16.67 -3.72
N LEU A 117 -4.51 16.89 -3.99
CA LEU A 117 -4.00 17.00 -5.36
C LEU A 117 -4.29 15.74 -6.19
N ALA A 118 -4.19 14.56 -5.58
CA ALA A 118 -4.51 13.31 -6.28
C ALA A 118 -5.99 13.23 -6.67
N LYS A 119 -6.91 13.65 -5.79
CA LYS A 119 -8.35 13.70 -6.09
C LYS A 119 -8.66 14.70 -7.20
N ASP A 120 -8.10 15.90 -7.11
CA ASP A 120 -8.31 16.95 -8.11
C ASP A 120 -7.77 16.54 -9.49
N ALA A 121 -6.60 15.92 -9.52
CA ALA A 121 -6.02 15.40 -10.76
C ALA A 121 -6.86 14.27 -11.35
N LEU A 122 -7.41 13.37 -10.50
CA LEU A 122 -8.34 12.33 -10.95
C LEU A 122 -9.61 12.94 -11.53
N ALA A 123 -10.21 13.92 -10.87
CA ALA A 123 -11.44 14.59 -11.36
C ALA A 123 -11.21 15.24 -12.71
N ARG A 124 -10.06 15.92 -12.90
CA ARG A 124 -9.66 16.48 -14.22
C ARG A 124 -9.48 15.39 -15.27
N ALA A 125 -8.82 14.29 -14.91
CA ALA A 125 -8.61 13.17 -15.84
C ALA A 125 -9.91 12.43 -16.19
N GLU A 126 -10.92 12.43 -15.31
CA GLU A 126 -12.24 11.85 -15.60
C GLU A 126 -13.10 12.77 -16.48
N ALA A 127 -12.92 14.09 -16.38
CA ALA A 127 -13.58 15.05 -17.27
C ALA A 127 -13.06 14.95 -18.70
N GLU A 128 -11.77 14.63 -18.88
CA GLU A 128 -11.11 14.53 -20.20
C GLU A 128 -10.29 13.24 -20.29
N PRO A 129 -10.94 12.04 -20.44
CA PRO A 129 -10.27 10.74 -20.33
C PRO A 129 -9.17 10.47 -21.36
N GLU A 130 -9.24 11.14 -22.53
CA GLU A 130 -8.27 10.99 -23.63
C GLU A 130 -7.00 11.83 -23.40
N THR A 131 -7.04 12.80 -22.46
CA THR A 131 -5.91 13.66 -22.16
C THR A 131 -5.08 13.09 -21.00
N GLN A 132 -3.79 13.45 -20.96
CA GLN A 132 -2.93 13.15 -19.84
C GLN A 132 -2.90 14.36 -18.89
N VAL A 133 -3.36 14.17 -17.68
CA VAL A 133 -3.22 15.17 -16.61
C VAL A 133 -1.83 15.02 -16.00
N GLU A 134 -1.04 16.07 -16.03
CA GLU A 134 0.35 16.06 -15.53
C GLU A 134 1.19 14.89 -16.07
N GLY A 135 0.95 14.50 -17.33
CA GLY A 135 1.66 13.42 -18.01
C GLY A 135 1.30 12.01 -17.55
N LEU A 136 0.21 11.85 -16.80
CA LEU A 136 -0.34 10.56 -16.41
C LEU A 136 -1.74 10.36 -17.02
N PRO A 137 -2.03 9.18 -17.61
CA PRO A 137 -3.35 8.86 -18.11
C PRO A 137 -4.32 8.56 -16.95
N LEU A 138 -5.62 8.66 -17.20
CA LEU A 138 -6.71 8.41 -16.26
C LEU A 138 -6.51 7.12 -15.44
N ARG A 139 -6.14 6.02 -16.10
CA ARG A 139 -5.91 4.74 -15.41
C ARG A 139 -4.84 4.81 -14.32
N HIS A 140 -3.81 5.64 -14.50
CA HIS A 140 -2.75 5.81 -13.49
C HIS A 140 -3.24 6.70 -12.35
N TRP A 141 -4.02 7.75 -12.62
CA TRP A 141 -4.63 8.58 -11.57
C TRP A 141 -5.59 7.79 -10.69
N ARG A 142 -6.41 6.91 -11.25
CA ARG A 142 -7.25 5.97 -10.48
C ARG A 142 -6.42 5.13 -9.52
N ARG A 143 -5.27 4.63 -9.97
CA ARG A 143 -4.35 3.86 -9.13
C ARG A 143 -3.62 4.72 -8.10
N VAL A 144 -3.26 5.96 -8.42
CA VAL A 144 -2.65 6.91 -7.47
C VAL A 144 -3.62 7.20 -6.32
N VAL A 145 -4.86 7.57 -6.63
CA VAL A 145 -5.90 7.83 -5.63
C VAL A 145 -6.16 6.59 -4.78
N ALA A 146 -6.34 5.42 -5.40
CA ALA A 146 -6.55 4.18 -4.67
C ALA A 146 -5.38 3.86 -3.73
N LEU A 147 -4.13 3.99 -4.19
CA LEU A 147 -2.97 3.71 -3.35
C LEU A 147 -2.84 4.71 -2.18
N LYS A 148 -3.02 6.00 -2.45
CA LYS A 148 -2.96 7.03 -1.39
C LYS A 148 -4.05 6.86 -0.35
N SER A 149 -5.28 6.54 -0.77
CA SER A 149 -6.40 6.33 0.16
C SER A 149 -6.15 5.20 1.16
N LEU A 150 -5.39 4.18 0.78
CA LEU A 150 -5.08 3.05 1.68
C LEU A 150 -4.28 3.48 2.92
N ALA A 151 -3.47 4.53 2.81
CA ALA A 151 -2.59 5.01 3.89
C ALA A 151 -3.05 6.37 4.47
N THR A 152 -4.06 7.01 3.91
CA THR A 152 -4.63 8.28 4.37
C THR A 152 -5.87 8.01 5.21
N PRO A 153 -5.94 8.50 6.46
CA PRO A 153 -7.17 8.41 7.25
C PRO A 153 -8.31 9.18 6.57
N LEU A 154 -9.39 8.48 6.28
CA LEU A 154 -10.59 9.02 5.62
C LEU A 154 -11.84 8.73 6.46
N PRO A 155 -12.90 9.55 6.35
CA PRO A 155 -14.21 9.20 6.84
C PRO A 155 -14.65 7.84 6.27
N HIS A 156 -15.32 7.03 7.08
CA HIS A 156 -15.68 5.65 6.72
C HIS A 156 -16.49 5.58 5.42
N ASP A 157 -17.44 6.46 5.22
CA ASP A 157 -18.28 6.53 4.02
C ASP A 157 -17.49 7.02 2.78
N GLU A 158 -16.53 7.93 2.93
CA GLU A 158 -15.63 8.34 1.86
C GLU A 158 -14.74 7.16 1.45
N ALA A 159 -14.07 6.53 2.41
CA ALA A 159 -13.22 5.36 2.17
C ALA A 159 -13.99 4.21 1.50
N GLY A 160 -15.23 3.96 1.91
CA GLY A 160 -16.09 2.92 1.35
C GLY A 160 -16.54 3.17 -0.10
N ARG A 161 -16.58 4.43 -0.54
CA ARG A 161 -16.93 4.78 -1.94
C ARG A 161 -15.79 4.64 -2.93
N LEU A 162 -14.56 4.50 -2.45
CA LEU A 162 -13.39 4.41 -3.32
C LEU A 162 -13.20 2.98 -3.85
N PRO A 163 -13.12 2.80 -5.18
CA PRO A 163 -12.82 1.49 -5.75
C PRO A 163 -11.36 1.09 -5.51
N LEU A 164 -11.15 -0.19 -5.24
CA LEU A 164 -9.81 -0.75 -5.00
C LEU A 164 -9.07 -0.98 -6.33
N HIS A 165 -8.64 0.10 -6.99
CA HIS A 165 -7.90 0.02 -8.25
C HIS A 165 -6.46 -0.48 -8.13
N VAL A 166 -5.97 -0.66 -6.90
CA VAL A 166 -4.66 -1.23 -6.58
C VAL A 166 -4.81 -2.15 -5.38
N LEU A 167 -4.41 -3.40 -5.51
CA LEU A 167 -4.27 -4.26 -4.32
C LEU A 167 -3.13 -3.75 -3.44
N PRO A 168 -3.30 -3.78 -2.11
CA PRO A 168 -2.29 -3.28 -1.19
C PRO A 168 -0.90 -3.81 -1.52
N PRO A 169 0.10 -2.93 -1.73
CA PRO A 169 1.49 -3.35 -1.83
C PRO A 169 1.95 -4.06 -0.58
N ASN A 170 2.97 -4.91 -0.72
CA ASN A 170 3.55 -5.61 0.42
C ASN A 170 4.00 -4.63 1.51
N ARG A 171 3.66 -4.93 2.77
CA ARG A 171 4.02 -4.12 3.94
C ARG A 171 3.35 -2.73 4.04
N ILE A 172 2.39 -2.40 3.17
CA ILE A 172 1.58 -1.20 3.41
C ILE A 172 0.63 -1.43 4.59
N ARG A 173 0.52 -0.43 5.46
CA ARG A 173 -0.48 -0.42 6.53
C ARG A 173 -1.74 0.26 6.05
N LEU A 174 -2.82 -0.47 5.99
CA LEU A 174 -4.14 0.06 5.72
C LEU A 174 -4.65 0.81 6.96
N VAL A 175 -5.21 1.98 6.77
CA VAL A 175 -5.67 2.83 7.88
C VAL A 175 -7.21 2.94 7.95
N ASN A 176 -7.90 2.53 6.90
CA ASN A 176 -9.36 2.59 6.81
C ASN A 176 -9.94 1.18 6.85
N PRO A 177 -10.65 0.76 7.91
CA PRO A 177 -11.14 -0.60 8.09
C PRO A 177 -11.99 -1.12 6.92
N ILE A 178 -12.79 -0.25 6.31
CA ILE A 178 -13.62 -0.64 5.16
C ILE A 178 -12.79 -0.97 3.91
N GLN A 179 -11.66 -0.27 3.66
CA GLN A 179 -10.75 -0.58 2.57
C GLN A 179 -9.90 -1.82 2.87
N GLU A 180 -9.60 -2.05 4.13
CA GLU A 180 -8.98 -3.29 4.59
C GLU A 180 -9.91 -4.48 4.31
N LEU A 181 -11.19 -4.36 4.61
CA LEU A 181 -12.20 -5.36 4.26
C LEU A 181 -12.29 -5.58 2.73
N GLN A 182 -12.29 -4.50 1.93
CA GLN A 182 -12.21 -4.60 0.47
C GLN A 182 -11.00 -5.44 0.02
N ALA A 183 -9.82 -5.14 0.56
CA ALA A 183 -8.58 -5.83 0.22
C ALA A 183 -8.63 -7.32 0.61
N VAL A 184 -9.09 -7.62 1.82
CA VAL A 184 -9.25 -8.98 2.33
C VAL A 184 -10.17 -9.79 1.43
N LEU A 185 -11.37 -9.27 1.13
CA LEU A 185 -12.35 -9.95 0.29
C LEU A 185 -11.83 -10.17 -1.14
N THR A 186 -11.11 -9.20 -1.68
CA THR A 186 -10.52 -9.31 -3.02
C THR A 186 -9.43 -10.37 -3.07
N LEU A 187 -8.56 -10.43 -2.05
CA LEU A 187 -7.51 -11.44 -1.98
C LEU A 187 -8.03 -12.86 -1.78
N GLN A 188 -9.24 -13.03 -1.23
CA GLN A 188 -9.90 -14.35 -1.17
C GLN A 188 -10.17 -14.94 -2.57
N LEU A 189 -10.29 -14.09 -3.59
CA LEU A 189 -10.46 -14.53 -4.97
C LEU A 189 -9.16 -15.03 -5.63
N ALA A 190 -8.01 -14.69 -5.06
CA ALA A 190 -6.72 -15.14 -5.57
C ALA A 190 -6.43 -16.62 -5.33
N VAL A 191 -7.23 -17.29 -4.51
CA VAL A 191 -7.06 -18.71 -4.14
C VAL A 191 -8.23 -19.54 -4.68
N PRO A 192 -8.01 -20.69 -5.32
CA PRO A 192 -9.07 -21.58 -5.83
C PRO A 192 -10.07 -22.05 -4.75
N GLY A 193 -11.24 -22.52 -5.15
CA GLY A 193 -12.27 -23.03 -4.23
C GLY A 193 -13.32 -21.99 -3.83
N TRP A 194 -13.64 -21.08 -4.73
CA TRP A 194 -14.50 -19.89 -4.46
C TRP A 194 -15.90 -20.20 -3.95
N GLY A 195 -16.57 -21.27 -4.42
CA GLY A 195 -17.94 -21.58 -4.01
C GLY A 195 -18.07 -21.96 -2.53
N GLN A 196 -17.13 -22.77 -2.00
CA GLN A 196 -17.08 -23.10 -0.58
C GLN A 196 -16.66 -21.90 0.24
N ARG A 197 -15.66 -21.15 -0.25
CA ARG A 197 -15.16 -19.96 0.41
C ARG A 197 -16.20 -18.84 0.48
N ALA A 198 -16.97 -18.60 -0.58
CA ALA A 198 -18.07 -17.63 -0.57
C ALA A 198 -19.08 -17.91 0.55
N ARG A 199 -19.42 -19.20 0.77
CA ARG A 199 -20.30 -19.60 1.87
C ARG A 199 -19.68 -19.32 3.24
N SER A 200 -18.44 -19.75 3.44
CA SER A 200 -17.71 -19.51 4.70
C SER A 200 -17.54 -18.01 5.00
N LEU A 201 -17.24 -17.21 3.96
CA LEU A 201 -17.18 -15.75 4.09
C LEU A 201 -18.54 -15.16 4.48
N ALA A 202 -19.63 -15.59 3.83
CA ALA A 202 -20.98 -15.13 4.15
C ALA A 202 -21.40 -15.47 5.60
N GLU A 203 -20.96 -16.61 6.13
CA GLU A 203 -21.20 -17.00 7.53
C GLU A 203 -20.50 -16.07 8.53
N SER A 204 -19.40 -15.43 8.12
CA SER A 204 -18.68 -14.45 8.94
C SER A 204 -19.44 -13.13 9.09
N PHE A 205 -20.36 -12.84 8.17
CA PHE A 205 -21.20 -11.64 8.20
C PHE A 205 -22.46 -11.86 9.06
N PRO A 206 -22.97 -10.79 9.72
CA PRO A 206 -24.30 -10.83 10.35
C PRO A 206 -25.37 -11.31 9.38
N GLU A 207 -26.35 -12.05 9.87
CA GLU A 207 -27.38 -12.66 9.03
C GLU A 207 -28.08 -11.65 8.11
N ALA A 208 -28.42 -10.48 8.63
CA ALA A 208 -29.06 -9.39 7.88
C ALA A 208 -28.23 -8.90 6.68
N LEU A 209 -26.90 -9.09 6.71
CA LEU A 209 -25.98 -8.65 5.65
C LEU A 209 -25.67 -9.71 4.62
N ARG A 210 -25.94 -10.98 4.89
CA ARG A 210 -25.51 -12.10 4.05
C ARG A 210 -26.04 -12.04 2.62
N THR A 211 -27.26 -11.56 2.45
CA THR A 211 -27.85 -11.42 1.10
C THR A 211 -27.11 -10.38 0.28
N GLU A 212 -26.89 -9.17 0.79
CA GLU A 212 -26.16 -8.10 0.07
C GLU A 212 -24.72 -8.49 -0.14
N PHE A 213 -24.07 -9.11 0.85
CA PHE A 213 -22.72 -9.63 0.72
C PHE A 213 -22.62 -10.68 -0.43
N ASN A 214 -23.51 -11.65 -0.48
CA ASN A 214 -23.51 -12.68 -1.52
C ASN A 214 -23.70 -12.08 -2.92
N LEU A 215 -24.63 -11.11 -3.05
CA LEU A 215 -24.85 -10.39 -4.30
C LEU A 215 -23.60 -9.62 -4.75
N PHE A 216 -22.92 -8.95 -3.81
CA PHE A 216 -21.69 -8.25 -4.05
C PHE A 216 -20.56 -9.23 -4.45
N PHE A 217 -20.30 -10.22 -3.60
CA PHE A 217 -19.16 -11.13 -3.76
C PHE A 217 -19.26 -11.94 -5.07
N ASN A 218 -20.46 -12.43 -5.43
CA ASN A 218 -20.69 -13.10 -6.71
C ASN A 218 -20.45 -12.19 -7.92
N SER A 219 -20.77 -10.88 -7.80
CA SER A 219 -20.49 -9.92 -8.87
C SER A 219 -19.00 -9.65 -9.01
N LEU A 220 -18.30 -9.51 -7.88
CA LEU A 220 -16.85 -9.34 -7.85
C LEU A 220 -16.14 -10.56 -8.43
N LEU A 221 -16.57 -11.77 -8.03
CA LEU A 221 -16.06 -13.02 -8.56
C LEU A 221 -16.29 -13.14 -10.08
N ALA A 222 -17.52 -12.90 -10.54
CA ALA A 222 -17.84 -12.96 -11.96
C ALA A 222 -17.01 -11.99 -12.79
N GLN A 223 -16.76 -10.79 -12.27
CA GLN A 223 -15.92 -9.80 -12.95
C GLN A 223 -14.44 -10.16 -12.92
N ALA A 224 -13.92 -10.67 -11.81
CA ALA A 224 -12.55 -11.16 -11.71
C ALA A 224 -12.31 -12.32 -12.71
N LEU A 225 -13.26 -13.24 -12.83
CA LEU A 225 -13.22 -14.34 -13.80
C LEU A 225 -13.15 -13.87 -15.25
N ARG A 226 -13.85 -12.79 -15.61
CA ARG A 226 -13.82 -12.22 -16.96
C ARG A 226 -12.48 -11.58 -17.31
N GLN A 227 -11.78 -11.04 -16.31
CA GLN A 227 -10.48 -10.38 -16.51
C GLN A 227 -9.32 -11.38 -16.70
N GLY A 228 -9.55 -12.65 -16.48
CA GLY A 228 -8.57 -13.74 -16.69
C GLY A 228 -8.10 -14.40 -15.40
N HIS A 229 -7.84 -15.70 -15.51
CA HIS A 229 -7.31 -16.54 -14.44
C HIS A 229 -5.85 -16.84 -14.70
N GLY A 230 -5.02 -16.69 -13.69
CA GLY A 230 -3.64 -17.13 -13.66
C GLY A 230 -3.18 -17.34 -12.21
N ASP A 231 -2.10 -18.05 -11.98
CA ASP A 231 -1.41 -18.09 -10.69
C ASP A 231 -1.12 -16.67 -10.20
N MET A 232 -0.89 -16.45 -8.87
CA MET A 232 -0.63 -15.14 -8.23
C MET A 232 0.47 -14.31 -8.92
N LYS A 233 0.33 -14.10 -10.21
CA LYS A 233 1.17 -13.26 -11.06
C LYS A 233 0.68 -11.81 -11.01
N PRO A 234 1.51 -10.87 -11.43
CA PRO A 234 1.11 -9.45 -11.51
C PRO A 234 -0.18 -9.23 -12.29
N GLU A 235 -0.40 -10.01 -13.35
CA GLU A 235 -1.60 -9.94 -14.18
C GLU A 235 -2.87 -10.28 -13.38
N MET A 236 -2.81 -11.26 -12.47
CA MET A 236 -3.94 -11.56 -11.60
C MET A 236 -4.22 -10.42 -10.62
N ARG A 237 -3.19 -9.82 -10.02
CA ARG A 237 -3.38 -8.68 -9.13
C ARG A 237 -4.05 -7.51 -9.85
N ASP A 238 -3.64 -7.23 -11.08
CA ASP A 238 -4.24 -6.21 -11.93
C ASP A 238 -5.68 -6.55 -12.32
N ALA A 239 -5.97 -7.81 -12.64
CA ALA A 239 -7.31 -8.29 -12.96
C ALA A 239 -8.26 -8.16 -11.75
N LEU A 240 -7.81 -8.55 -10.56
CA LEU A 240 -8.57 -8.41 -9.32
C LEU A 240 -8.86 -6.93 -8.98
N ALA A 241 -7.87 -6.07 -9.15
CA ALA A 241 -8.04 -4.63 -8.96
C ALA A 241 -8.97 -4.02 -10.03
N ALA A 242 -8.86 -4.43 -11.29
CA ALA A 242 -9.70 -3.96 -12.39
C ALA A 242 -11.19 -4.33 -12.19
N ALA A 243 -11.49 -5.42 -11.48
CA ALA A 243 -12.86 -5.82 -11.19
C ALA A 243 -13.64 -4.74 -10.40
N TRP A 244 -12.95 -3.94 -9.58
CA TRP A 244 -13.54 -2.82 -8.83
C TRP A 244 -13.92 -1.62 -9.71
N GLY A 245 -13.41 -1.53 -10.92
CA GLY A 245 -13.83 -0.52 -11.90
C GLY A 245 -15.21 -0.79 -12.51
N ASN A 246 -15.83 -1.94 -12.21
CA ASN A 246 -17.15 -2.28 -12.73
C ASN A 246 -18.26 -1.63 -11.90
N GLU A 247 -19.16 -0.91 -12.55
CA GLU A 247 -20.26 -0.19 -11.90
C GLU A 247 -21.21 -1.09 -11.10
N VAL A 248 -21.45 -2.32 -11.58
CA VAL A 248 -22.33 -3.27 -10.87
C VAL A 248 -21.65 -3.73 -9.58
N VAL A 249 -20.34 -4.00 -9.62
CA VAL A 249 -19.57 -4.37 -8.43
C VAL A 249 -19.61 -3.22 -7.42
N MET A 250 -19.30 -2.00 -7.84
CA MET A 250 -19.29 -0.83 -6.96
C MET A 250 -20.67 -0.53 -6.38
N ARG A 251 -21.73 -0.57 -7.18
CA ARG A 251 -23.11 -0.34 -6.70
C ARG A 251 -23.51 -1.36 -5.63
N ARG A 252 -23.12 -2.63 -5.79
CA ARG A 252 -23.40 -3.67 -4.80
C ARG A 252 -22.52 -3.53 -3.55
N TRP A 253 -21.28 -3.16 -3.74
CA TRP A 253 -20.38 -2.84 -2.63
C TRP A 253 -20.94 -1.70 -1.77
N LEU A 254 -21.43 -0.63 -2.38
CA LEU A 254 -22.03 0.50 -1.66
C LEU A 254 -23.26 0.11 -0.84
N ARG A 255 -24.01 -0.91 -1.23
CA ARG A 255 -25.10 -1.46 -0.40
C ARG A 255 -24.56 -2.21 0.82
N VAL A 256 -23.45 -2.92 0.68
CA VAL A 256 -22.77 -3.56 1.82
C VAL A 256 -22.23 -2.49 2.78
N THR A 257 -21.52 -1.47 2.27
CA THR A 257 -20.92 -0.42 3.12
C THR A 257 -21.95 0.43 3.86
N ALA A 258 -23.15 0.62 3.29
CA ALA A 258 -24.23 1.30 3.97
C ALA A 258 -24.73 0.58 5.25
N LEU A 259 -24.40 -0.69 5.40
CA LEU A 259 -24.82 -1.55 6.52
C LEU A 259 -23.63 -1.98 7.39
N VAL A 260 -22.40 -1.65 7.01
CA VAL A 260 -21.15 -2.00 7.72
C VAL A 260 -20.52 -0.71 8.20
N ASP A 261 -20.56 -0.47 9.50
CA ASP A 261 -19.82 0.64 10.12
C ASP A 261 -18.32 0.26 10.33
N ALA A 262 -17.54 1.20 10.84
CA ALA A 262 -16.10 1.01 11.04
C ALA A 262 -15.80 -0.12 12.02
N ALA A 263 -16.53 -0.22 13.13
CA ALA A 263 -16.31 -1.23 14.15
C ALA A 263 -16.66 -2.65 13.66
N LEU A 264 -17.73 -2.77 12.88
CA LEU A 264 -18.09 -4.03 12.25
C LEU A 264 -17.06 -4.40 11.17
N ALA A 265 -16.57 -3.43 10.37
CA ALA A 265 -15.52 -3.67 9.39
C ALA A 265 -14.24 -4.21 10.06
N GLU A 266 -13.78 -3.63 11.17
CA GLU A 266 -12.64 -4.12 11.95
C GLU A 266 -12.88 -5.55 12.45
N THR A 267 -14.06 -5.82 13.03
CA THR A 267 -14.43 -7.15 13.51
C THR A 267 -14.41 -8.19 12.37
N LEU A 268 -14.92 -7.82 11.21
CA LEU A 268 -14.92 -8.70 10.03
C LEU A 268 -13.51 -8.96 9.52
N VAL A 269 -12.67 -7.93 9.43
CA VAL A 269 -11.27 -8.07 9.06
C VAL A 269 -10.54 -9.00 10.03
N GLU A 270 -10.69 -8.82 11.34
CA GLU A 270 -10.09 -9.71 12.34
C GLU A 270 -10.51 -11.17 12.18
N ARG A 271 -11.79 -11.40 11.92
CA ARG A 271 -12.30 -12.77 11.69
C ARG A 271 -11.73 -13.40 10.43
N LEU A 272 -11.66 -12.62 9.34
CA LEU A 272 -11.24 -13.09 8.02
C LEU A 272 -9.72 -13.24 7.90
N THR A 273 -8.94 -12.58 8.76
CA THR A 273 -7.47 -12.59 8.75
C THR A 273 -6.85 -13.39 9.90
N ARG A 274 -7.63 -14.24 10.57
CA ARG A 274 -7.10 -15.13 11.62
C ARG A 274 -5.95 -16.01 11.11
N GLU A 275 -6.04 -16.41 9.85
CA GLU A 275 -4.94 -17.05 9.14
C GLU A 275 -4.20 -16.03 8.29
N PRO A 276 -2.84 -16.06 8.26
CA PRO A 276 -2.06 -15.16 7.45
C PRO A 276 -2.46 -15.23 5.97
N MET A 277 -2.79 -14.09 5.37
CA MET A 277 -3.09 -14.01 3.95
C MET A 277 -1.85 -13.55 3.18
N PRO A 278 -1.42 -14.29 2.13
CA PRO A 278 -0.30 -13.87 1.29
C PRO A 278 -0.54 -12.48 0.69
N GLY A 279 0.41 -11.57 0.90
CA GLY A 279 0.38 -10.22 0.32
C GLY A 279 -0.46 -9.20 1.09
N LEU A 280 -1.02 -9.54 2.24
CA LEU A 280 -1.68 -8.61 3.15
C LEU A 280 -0.89 -8.52 4.46
N TYR A 281 -0.58 -7.30 4.89
CA TYR A 281 0.01 -7.02 6.20
C TYR A 281 -1.00 -6.23 7.03
N VAL A 282 -1.68 -6.93 7.92
CA VAL A 282 -2.66 -6.35 8.85
C VAL A 282 -1.95 -6.02 10.16
N VAL A 283 -1.99 -4.77 10.58
CA VAL A 283 -1.53 -4.34 11.90
C VAL A 283 -2.76 -4.10 12.75
N ARG A 284 -2.93 -4.87 13.82
CA ARG A 284 -4.05 -4.69 14.75
C ARG A 284 -3.95 -3.34 15.44
N HIS A 285 -5.06 -2.60 15.50
CA HIS A 285 -5.11 -1.27 16.09
C HIS A 285 -4.65 -1.27 17.57
N GLY A 286 -4.99 -2.28 18.36
CA GLY A 286 -4.56 -2.41 19.76
C GLY A 286 -3.04 -2.55 19.97
N GLU A 287 -2.28 -3.05 18.97
CA GLU A 287 -0.82 -3.11 19.04
C GLU A 287 -0.15 -1.74 18.83
N VAL A 288 -0.85 -0.80 18.22
CA VAL A 288 -0.35 0.55 17.94
C VAL A 288 -0.51 1.44 19.15
N GLU A 289 -1.65 1.38 19.81
CA GLU A 289 -1.90 2.13 21.06
C GLU A 289 -0.96 1.66 22.17
N ALA A 290 -0.73 0.34 22.31
CA ALA A 290 0.23 -0.21 23.25
C ALA A 290 1.67 0.23 22.96
N ARG A 291 2.08 0.34 21.69
CA ARG A 291 3.43 0.81 21.33
C ARG A 291 3.60 2.33 21.44
N GLN A 292 2.55 3.10 21.20
CA GLN A 292 2.56 4.56 21.43
C GLN A 292 2.57 4.91 22.92
N ALA A 293 1.87 4.14 23.75
CA ALA A 293 1.90 4.27 25.21
C ALA A 293 3.25 3.87 25.84
N LEU A 294 4.03 2.98 25.19
CA LEU A 294 5.37 2.60 25.62
C LEU A 294 6.47 3.55 25.11
N ALA A 295 6.17 4.45 24.17
CA ALA A 295 7.08 5.41 23.58
C ALA A 295 6.87 6.85 24.11
N ALA A 296 5.85 7.08 24.93
CA ALA A 296 5.55 8.31 25.65
C ALA A 296 6.07 8.23 27.09
#